data_b9daafc4343a7740bee1fdc55202bebc
#
_entry.id   b9daafc4343a7740bee1fdc55202bebc
#
_cell.length_a   1.000
_cell.length_b   1.000
_cell.length_c   1.000
_cell.angle_alpha   90.00
_cell.angle_beta   90.00
_cell.angle_gamma   90.00
#
_symmetry.space_group_name_H-M   'P 1'
#
loop_
_entity.id
_entity.type
_entity.pdbx_description
1 polymer ?
#
loop_
_entity_poly.entity_id
_entity_poly.type
_entity_poly.pdbx_seq_one_letter_code
_entity_poly.pdbx_strand_id
1 'polypeptide(L)'
;MSISISGYGIICAIGNDAKAVLKSLKEGRTGIASMRYLQSSHKELPVGEVKLSDEEMKRMLGQDEKAVISRTVLMGAIAIRQALEHANLDLKGKRVAIINGTTVGGMDITERYFKQMKENDALLPLIEKHDCGSSTHEMAELAGLPNAEVCTVSTACSSAVNAIILGSEMLRNNEADIVIAGGTEALSLFHLNGFNALMILDKAQCRPFDKTRAGLNLGEGAAFVVLQKEDSLTNEQTPIAFIRGYANRCDAFHQTASSENGEGAYLAMSEALQMAGLKQQDIQYINAHGTGTPNNDASESAAIRRVFGENIPPVSSTKGFTGHTTSASGSIETVICVLALLNNFVPSNYGWKEQDEGCITPFDNSKLINSNFKTPPLESILCNSFGFGGNDSALIISKSPLPAPSLGECLRLKTCISGESIIDNVEQLGELREFVSAGEARRMSKLMKAATISSLKALKEAGVETPDAIITATAFGMLETSEKFLLDMLENGEETLSPTLFMQSTHNTLSSAIAIRTKCHGYNMTYSQGKDSLDWALRDARRLIETGKAKTVLVGYHDEATPLFQEFCRRMGKPLPQEVYSHSMVLRKT
;
A
#
# COMPACT_ATOMS: atom_id res chain seq x y z
N MET A 1 -24.22 -1.60 6.78
CA MET A 1 -24.18 -1.94 5.34
C MET A 1 -22.94 -2.77 5.10
N SER A 2 -23.12 -3.98 4.59
CA SER A 2 -22.02 -4.91 4.31
C SER A 2 -21.46 -4.67 2.92
N ILE A 3 -20.15 -4.85 2.78
CA ILE A 3 -19.44 -4.78 1.51
C ILE A 3 -19.06 -6.20 1.10
N SER A 4 -19.59 -6.64 -0.03
CA SER A 4 -19.31 -7.96 -0.61
C SER A 4 -18.11 -7.92 -1.53
N ILE A 5 -17.34 -9.00 -1.57
CA ILE A 5 -16.39 -9.33 -2.61
C ILE A 5 -17.14 -10.17 -3.64
N SER A 6 -17.30 -9.63 -4.84
CA SER A 6 -18.02 -10.28 -5.95
C SER A 6 -17.07 -10.93 -6.96
N GLY A 7 -15.81 -10.53 -6.99
CA GLY A 7 -14.79 -11.07 -7.85
C GLY A 7 -13.39 -10.78 -7.34
N TYR A 8 -12.42 -11.52 -7.82
CA TYR A 8 -11.01 -11.29 -7.53
C TYR A 8 -10.11 -11.76 -8.69
N GLY A 9 -8.96 -11.12 -8.82
CA GLY A 9 -7.90 -11.51 -9.73
C GLY A 9 -6.55 -11.37 -9.06
N ILE A 10 -5.59 -12.19 -9.44
CA ILE A 10 -4.26 -12.24 -8.84
C ILE A 10 -3.21 -12.76 -9.83
N ILE A 11 -2.05 -12.12 -9.80
CA ILE A 11 -0.83 -12.57 -10.47
C ILE A 11 0.36 -12.30 -9.52
N CYS A 12 1.15 -13.31 -9.22
CA CYS A 12 2.31 -13.20 -8.34
C CYS A 12 3.32 -14.32 -8.59
N ALA A 13 4.41 -14.34 -7.83
CA ALA A 13 5.50 -15.29 -8.01
C ALA A 13 5.10 -16.77 -8.00
N ILE A 14 3.98 -17.14 -7.36
CA ILE A 14 3.51 -18.53 -7.21
C ILE A 14 2.35 -18.90 -8.12
N GLY A 15 1.89 -17.98 -8.98
CA GLY A 15 0.84 -18.27 -9.95
C GLY A 15 0.36 -17.03 -10.70
N ASN A 16 -0.08 -17.26 -11.93
CA ASN A 16 -0.58 -16.21 -12.82
C ASN A 16 -2.11 -16.07 -12.76
N ASP A 17 -2.76 -16.84 -11.91
CA ASP A 17 -4.19 -16.81 -11.59
C ASP A 17 -4.44 -17.44 -10.20
N ALA A 18 -5.65 -17.27 -9.70
CA ALA A 18 -6.04 -17.76 -8.37
C ALA A 18 -5.95 -19.28 -8.22
N LYS A 19 -6.20 -20.04 -9.28
CA LYS A 19 -6.11 -21.51 -9.28
C LYS A 19 -4.66 -21.98 -9.11
N ALA A 20 -3.74 -21.36 -9.85
CA ALA A 20 -2.31 -21.64 -9.75
C ALA A 20 -1.74 -21.25 -8.38
N VAL A 21 -2.15 -20.08 -7.86
CA VAL A 21 -1.77 -19.60 -6.51
C VAL A 21 -2.24 -20.58 -5.44
N LEU A 22 -3.53 -20.97 -5.45
CA LEU A 22 -4.08 -21.94 -4.51
C LEU A 22 -3.34 -23.29 -4.56
N LYS A 23 -3.04 -23.78 -5.76
CA LYS A 23 -2.28 -25.02 -5.94
C LYS A 23 -0.89 -24.91 -5.31
N SER A 24 -0.18 -23.82 -5.57
CA SER A 24 1.16 -23.60 -5.03
C SER A 24 1.18 -23.51 -3.49
N LEU A 25 0.20 -22.82 -2.89
CA LEU A 25 0.05 -22.74 -1.44
C LEU A 25 -0.21 -24.11 -0.80
N LYS A 26 -1.11 -24.93 -1.41
CA LYS A 26 -1.44 -26.28 -0.91
C LYS A 26 -0.28 -27.26 -1.07
N GLU A 27 0.52 -27.12 -2.12
CA GLU A 27 1.70 -27.95 -2.39
C GLU A 27 2.97 -27.46 -1.66
N GLY A 28 2.92 -26.33 -0.98
CA GLY A 28 4.08 -25.75 -0.30
C GLY A 28 5.18 -25.30 -1.28
N ARG A 29 4.82 -24.78 -2.45
CA ARG A 29 5.79 -24.34 -3.47
C ARG A 29 6.02 -22.83 -3.38
N THR A 30 7.24 -22.42 -3.05
CA THR A 30 7.67 -21.01 -3.10
C THR A 30 7.93 -20.55 -4.53
N GLY A 31 7.68 -19.25 -4.79
CA GLY A 31 8.04 -18.57 -6.03
C GLY A 31 9.36 -17.82 -5.96
N ILE A 32 9.98 -17.76 -4.77
CA ILE A 32 11.24 -17.06 -4.54
C ILE A 32 12.39 -17.88 -5.16
N ALA A 33 13.14 -17.25 -6.04
CA ALA A 33 14.24 -17.86 -6.79
C ALA A 33 15.23 -16.79 -7.26
N SER A 34 16.31 -17.22 -7.92
CA SER A 34 17.23 -16.30 -8.58
C SER A 34 16.50 -15.45 -9.64
N MET A 35 16.89 -14.19 -9.78
CA MET A 35 16.34 -13.24 -10.76
C MET A 35 16.44 -13.78 -12.18
N ARG A 36 15.35 -13.68 -12.93
CA ARG A 36 15.27 -14.06 -14.34
C ARG A 36 15.04 -12.84 -15.24
N TYR A 37 14.15 -11.95 -14.84
CA TYR A 37 13.72 -10.80 -15.63
C TYR A 37 14.41 -9.50 -15.18
N LEU A 38 14.49 -9.27 -13.88
CA LEU A 38 15.23 -8.12 -13.34
C LEU A 38 16.74 -8.33 -13.53
N GLN A 39 17.40 -7.33 -14.11
CA GLN A 39 18.83 -7.37 -14.35
C GLN A 39 19.56 -6.51 -13.32
N SER A 40 20.09 -7.13 -12.26
CA SER A 40 20.87 -6.49 -11.20
C SER A 40 22.25 -7.13 -11.07
N SER A 41 23.21 -6.41 -10.48
CA SER A 41 24.51 -6.95 -10.08
C SER A 41 24.41 -7.89 -8.87
N HIS A 42 23.38 -7.74 -8.04
CA HIS A 42 23.13 -8.52 -6.82
C HIS A 42 22.51 -9.90 -7.12
N LYS A 43 23.26 -10.75 -7.83
CA LYS A 43 22.79 -12.10 -8.22
C LYS A 43 22.54 -13.05 -7.03
N GLU A 44 23.09 -12.74 -5.88
CA GLU A 44 22.93 -13.49 -4.64
C GLU A 44 21.58 -13.25 -3.93
N LEU A 45 20.83 -12.23 -4.35
CA LEU A 45 19.54 -11.90 -3.73
C LEU A 45 18.39 -12.62 -4.45
N PRO A 46 17.73 -13.59 -3.82
CA PRO A 46 16.56 -14.24 -4.41
C PRO A 46 15.33 -13.32 -4.33
N VAL A 47 14.48 -13.41 -5.34
CA VAL A 47 13.28 -12.58 -5.50
C VAL A 47 12.06 -13.40 -5.93
N GLY A 48 10.88 -12.87 -5.66
CA GLY A 48 9.59 -13.43 -6.09
C GLY A 48 9.10 -12.78 -7.39
N GLU A 49 9.69 -13.12 -8.54
CA GLU A 49 9.23 -12.62 -9.84
C GLU A 49 7.99 -13.35 -10.34
N VAL A 50 7.07 -12.63 -10.98
CA VAL A 50 6.00 -13.19 -11.80
C VAL A 50 6.63 -13.94 -12.98
N LYS A 51 6.19 -15.19 -13.23
CA LYS A 51 6.83 -16.11 -14.20
C LYS A 51 6.36 -15.87 -15.64
N LEU A 52 6.14 -14.60 -16.00
CA LEU A 52 5.79 -14.13 -17.34
C LEU A 52 6.72 -12.98 -17.73
N SER A 53 7.15 -12.95 -18.98
CA SER A 53 7.85 -11.79 -19.56
C SER A 53 6.87 -10.67 -19.88
N ASP A 54 7.38 -9.44 -20.09
CA ASP A 54 6.56 -8.30 -20.50
C ASP A 54 5.86 -8.57 -21.84
N GLU A 55 6.54 -9.26 -22.78
CA GLU A 55 5.96 -9.63 -24.09
C GLU A 55 4.83 -10.63 -23.94
N GLU A 56 4.94 -11.61 -23.04
CA GLU A 56 3.87 -12.57 -22.76
C GLU A 56 2.65 -11.85 -22.15
N MET A 57 2.86 -10.92 -21.19
CA MET A 57 1.79 -10.15 -20.60
C MET A 57 1.13 -9.19 -21.60
N LYS A 58 1.91 -8.53 -22.48
CA LYS A 58 1.37 -7.71 -23.59
C LYS A 58 0.47 -8.53 -24.51
N ARG A 59 0.90 -9.73 -24.91
CA ARG A 59 0.05 -10.65 -25.72
C ARG A 59 -1.25 -11.02 -25.02
N MET A 60 -1.22 -11.32 -23.72
CA MET A 60 -2.43 -11.60 -22.92
C MET A 60 -3.41 -10.41 -22.92
N LEU A 61 -2.87 -9.19 -22.96
CA LEU A 61 -3.66 -7.94 -22.98
C LEU A 61 -4.03 -7.49 -24.40
N GLY A 62 -3.55 -8.17 -25.46
CA GLY A 62 -3.77 -7.77 -26.85
C GLY A 62 -3.01 -6.52 -27.27
N GLN A 63 -1.86 -6.25 -26.64
CA GLN A 63 -1.03 -5.09 -26.92
C GLN A 63 0.09 -5.40 -27.91
N ASP A 64 0.56 -4.38 -28.63
CA ASP A 64 1.75 -4.47 -29.48
C ASP A 64 2.98 -4.79 -28.62
N GLU A 65 3.77 -5.80 -29.03
CA GLU A 65 4.98 -6.19 -28.33
C GLU A 65 6.02 -5.03 -28.23
N LYS A 66 5.98 -4.07 -29.16
CA LYS A 66 6.85 -2.89 -29.16
C LYS A 66 6.37 -1.76 -28.26
N ALA A 67 5.11 -1.80 -27.79
CA ALA A 67 4.59 -0.78 -26.90
C ALA A 67 5.42 -0.71 -25.60
N VAL A 68 5.75 0.50 -25.17
CA VAL A 68 6.43 0.74 -23.89
C VAL A 68 5.37 0.87 -22.81
N ILE A 69 5.13 -0.22 -22.10
CA ILE A 69 4.16 -0.34 -21.01
C ILE A 69 4.91 -0.81 -19.77
N SER A 70 4.65 -0.17 -18.63
CA SER A 70 5.24 -0.57 -17.34
C SER A 70 4.80 -1.97 -16.94
N ARG A 71 5.72 -2.75 -16.38
CA ARG A 71 5.43 -4.08 -15.82
C ARG A 71 4.38 -4.00 -14.71
N THR A 72 4.39 -2.92 -13.91
CA THR A 72 3.35 -2.60 -12.93
C THR A 72 1.97 -2.54 -13.59
N VAL A 73 1.86 -1.82 -14.70
CA VAL A 73 0.61 -1.66 -15.47
C VAL A 73 0.16 -2.99 -16.07
N LEU A 74 1.08 -3.77 -16.65
CA LEU A 74 0.75 -5.06 -17.27
C LEU A 74 0.15 -6.04 -16.25
N MET A 75 0.80 -6.19 -15.10
CA MET A 75 0.29 -7.08 -14.03
C MET A 75 -1.04 -6.60 -13.47
N GLY A 76 -1.16 -5.29 -13.21
CA GLY A 76 -2.39 -4.69 -12.71
C GLY A 76 -3.58 -4.89 -13.66
N ALA A 77 -3.39 -4.62 -14.96
CA ALA A 77 -4.44 -4.82 -15.96
C ALA A 77 -4.87 -6.28 -16.08
N ILE A 78 -3.93 -7.23 -16.01
CA ILE A 78 -4.25 -8.68 -16.00
C ILE A 78 -5.10 -9.03 -14.77
N ALA A 79 -4.69 -8.60 -13.58
CA ALA A 79 -5.41 -8.89 -12.34
C ALA A 79 -6.81 -8.25 -12.33
N ILE A 80 -6.96 -7.02 -12.85
CA ILE A 80 -8.27 -6.35 -12.98
C ILE A 80 -9.17 -7.13 -13.95
N ARG A 81 -8.66 -7.54 -15.14
CA ARG A 81 -9.46 -8.36 -16.08
C ARG A 81 -9.91 -9.68 -15.44
N GLN A 82 -9.04 -10.39 -14.75
CA GLN A 82 -9.41 -11.61 -14.01
C GLN A 82 -10.50 -11.34 -12.96
N ALA A 83 -10.38 -10.24 -12.21
CA ALA A 83 -11.36 -9.88 -11.20
C ALA A 83 -12.75 -9.59 -11.81
N LEU A 84 -12.79 -8.89 -12.96
CA LEU A 84 -14.01 -8.60 -13.70
C LEU A 84 -14.63 -9.85 -14.31
N GLU A 85 -13.83 -10.71 -14.94
CA GLU A 85 -14.28 -11.99 -15.49
C GLU A 85 -14.87 -12.89 -14.39
N HIS A 86 -14.21 -12.93 -13.23
CA HIS A 86 -14.70 -13.71 -12.10
C HIS A 86 -15.99 -13.12 -11.50
N ALA A 87 -16.11 -11.79 -11.44
CA ALA A 87 -17.31 -11.12 -10.94
C ALA A 87 -18.51 -11.27 -11.89
N ASN A 88 -18.27 -11.39 -13.19
CA ASN A 88 -19.27 -11.52 -14.25
C ASN A 88 -20.42 -10.50 -14.14
N LEU A 89 -20.08 -9.20 -14.03
CA LEU A 89 -21.02 -8.11 -13.78
C LEU A 89 -21.36 -7.33 -15.04
N ASP A 90 -22.61 -6.87 -15.14
CA ASP A 90 -22.99 -5.81 -16.10
C ASP A 90 -22.63 -4.45 -15.49
N LEU A 91 -21.67 -3.76 -16.12
CA LEU A 91 -21.17 -2.45 -15.70
C LEU A 91 -21.92 -1.28 -16.35
N LYS A 92 -22.88 -1.58 -17.27
CA LYS A 92 -23.60 -0.53 -18.02
C LYS A 92 -24.42 0.35 -17.08
N GLY A 93 -24.17 1.66 -17.16
CA GLY A 93 -24.88 2.66 -16.34
C GLY A 93 -24.47 2.66 -14.84
N LYS A 94 -23.43 1.92 -14.46
CA LYS A 94 -22.89 1.92 -13.10
C LYS A 94 -21.74 2.92 -12.97
N ARG A 95 -21.65 3.54 -11.80
CA ARG A 95 -20.49 4.34 -11.40
C ARG A 95 -19.40 3.38 -10.94
N VAL A 96 -18.39 3.20 -11.79
CA VAL A 96 -17.27 2.28 -11.52
C VAL A 96 -16.06 3.08 -11.09
N ALA A 97 -15.41 2.66 -10.01
CA ALA A 97 -14.13 3.21 -9.57
C ALA A 97 -13.03 2.14 -9.52
N ILE A 98 -11.82 2.52 -9.86
CA ILE A 98 -10.60 1.71 -9.69
C ILE A 98 -9.71 2.41 -8.67
N ILE A 99 -9.36 1.71 -7.59
CA ILE A 99 -8.48 2.22 -6.56
C ILE A 99 -7.25 1.33 -6.47
N ASN A 100 -6.11 1.91 -6.78
CA ASN A 100 -4.84 1.20 -6.86
C ASN A 100 -3.87 1.65 -5.77
N GLY A 101 -3.23 0.69 -5.11
CA GLY A 101 -2.08 0.90 -4.26
C GLY A 101 -0.78 0.65 -5.03
N THR A 102 0.07 1.66 -5.14
CA THR A 102 1.43 1.53 -5.70
C THR A 102 2.36 2.55 -5.06
N THR A 103 3.65 2.22 -4.96
CA THR A 103 4.64 3.13 -4.36
C THR A 103 5.57 3.78 -5.36
N VAL A 104 5.75 3.17 -6.52
CA VAL A 104 6.71 3.65 -7.53
C VAL A 104 6.12 3.77 -8.93
N GLY A 105 4.85 3.41 -9.13
CA GLY A 105 4.20 3.56 -10.45
C GLY A 105 5.01 2.93 -11.59
N GLY A 106 5.48 3.75 -12.53
CA GLY A 106 6.29 3.34 -13.68
C GLY A 106 7.80 3.49 -13.49
N MET A 107 8.32 3.28 -12.30
CA MET A 107 9.77 3.35 -12.01
C MET A 107 10.59 2.42 -12.91
N ASP A 108 10.09 1.24 -13.23
CA ASP A 108 10.74 0.27 -14.14
C ASP A 108 11.01 0.87 -15.55
N ILE A 109 10.10 1.71 -16.05
CA ILE A 109 10.31 2.48 -17.30
C ILE A 109 11.33 3.58 -17.07
N THR A 110 11.20 4.33 -15.98
CA THR A 110 12.08 5.45 -15.69
C THR A 110 13.52 4.99 -15.56
N GLU A 111 13.83 3.98 -14.74
CA GLU A 111 15.21 3.49 -14.55
C GLU A 111 15.81 2.93 -15.85
N ARG A 112 14.97 2.32 -16.71
CA ARG A 112 15.41 1.75 -18.01
C ARG A 112 15.79 2.83 -19.03
N TYR A 113 15.02 3.93 -19.09
CA TYR A 113 15.14 4.94 -20.14
C TYR A 113 15.73 6.27 -19.67
N PHE A 114 16.01 6.47 -18.39
CA PHE A 114 16.40 7.76 -17.82
C PHE A 114 17.62 8.40 -18.49
N LYS A 115 18.68 7.60 -18.76
CA LYS A 115 19.87 8.10 -19.47
C LYS A 115 19.54 8.57 -20.88
N GLN A 116 18.75 7.80 -21.62
CA GLN A 116 18.34 8.13 -22.98
C GLN A 116 17.43 9.36 -23.03
N MET A 117 16.54 9.56 -22.04
CA MET A 117 15.68 10.76 -21.95
C MET A 117 16.49 12.04 -21.82
N LYS A 118 17.65 12.03 -21.19
CA LYS A 118 18.53 13.21 -21.12
C LYS A 118 19.01 13.67 -22.49
N GLU A 119 19.20 12.75 -23.42
CA GLU A 119 19.85 12.98 -24.72
C GLU A 119 18.87 12.99 -25.90
N ASN A 120 17.67 12.44 -25.74
CA ASN A 120 16.71 12.23 -26.84
C ASN A 120 15.29 12.73 -26.49
N ASP A 121 14.90 13.84 -27.09
CA ASP A 121 13.57 14.45 -26.88
C ASP A 121 12.40 13.52 -27.24
N ALA A 122 12.60 12.60 -28.19
CA ALA A 122 11.54 11.66 -28.56
C ALA A 122 11.19 10.66 -27.44
N LEU A 123 12.06 10.47 -26.46
CA LEU A 123 11.86 9.59 -25.31
C LEU A 123 11.37 10.36 -24.07
N LEU A 124 11.44 11.70 -24.05
CA LEU A 124 11.01 12.50 -22.90
C LEU A 124 9.56 12.21 -22.44
N PRO A 125 8.58 11.97 -23.33
CA PRO A 125 7.22 11.67 -22.90
C PRO A 125 7.12 10.40 -22.02
N LEU A 126 8.12 9.52 -22.01
CA LEU A 126 8.14 8.35 -21.12
C LEU A 126 8.25 8.73 -19.65
N ILE A 127 8.74 9.95 -19.32
CA ILE A 127 8.80 10.41 -17.92
C ILE A 127 7.40 10.55 -17.31
N GLU A 128 6.36 10.77 -18.11
CA GLU A 128 4.98 10.85 -17.64
C GLU A 128 4.44 9.51 -17.13
N LYS A 129 5.05 8.40 -17.57
CA LYS A 129 4.73 7.05 -17.05
C LYS A 129 5.27 6.81 -15.65
N HIS A 130 6.16 7.68 -15.15
CA HIS A 130 6.70 7.59 -13.80
C HIS A 130 5.64 7.80 -12.72
N ASP A 131 4.70 8.71 -12.97
CA ASP A 131 3.65 9.06 -12.03
C ASP A 131 2.76 7.84 -11.68
N CYS A 132 2.50 7.66 -10.39
CA CYS A 132 1.67 6.56 -9.88
C CYS A 132 0.23 6.64 -10.43
N GLY A 133 -0.34 7.83 -10.56
CA GLY A 133 -1.67 8.04 -11.10
C GLY A 133 -1.77 7.67 -12.58
N SER A 134 -0.74 8.00 -13.38
CA SER A 134 -0.63 7.59 -14.79
C SER A 134 -0.71 6.07 -14.94
N SER A 135 -0.04 5.33 -14.06
CA SER A 135 -0.09 3.85 -14.07
C SER A 135 -1.50 3.34 -13.86
N THR A 136 -2.27 3.95 -12.95
CA THR A 136 -3.66 3.56 -12.68
C THR A 136 -4.59 3.87 -13.86
N HIS A 137 -4.42 5.01 -14.52
CA HIS A 137 -5.16 5.34 -15.75
C HIS A 137 -4.87 4.34 -16.86
N GLU A 138 -3.60 4.05 -17.14
CA GLU A 138 -3.21 3.10 -18.20
C GLU A 138 -3.74 1.68 -17.90
N MET A 139 -3.73 1.25 -16.63
CA MET A 139 -4.36 -0.02 -16.22
C MET A 139 -5.87 -0.05 -16.50
N ALA A 140 -6.58 1.05 -16.19
CA ALA A 140 -8.01 1.15 -16.42
C ALA A 140 -8.35 1.03 -17.92
N GLU A 141 -7.58 1.69 -18.77
CA GLU A 141 -7.72 1.61 -20.24
C GLU A 141 -7.47 0.18 -20.73
N LEU A 142 -6.34 -0.45 -20.32
CA LEU A 142 -6.00 -1.80 -20.72
C LEU A 142 -6.97 -2.86 -20.17
N ALA A 143 -7.60 -2.60 -19.04
CA ALA A 143 -8.64 -3.46 -18.51
C ALA A 143 -10.03 -3.27 -19.17
N GLY A 144 -10.16 -2.33 -20.11
CA GLY A 144 -11.42 -2.06 -20.80
C GLY A 144 -12.38 -1.12 -20.03
N LEU A 145 -11.86 -0.34 -19.08
CA LEU A 145 -12.62 0.59 -18.22
C LEU A 145 -12.14 2.05 -18.35
N PRO A 146 -12.07 2.63 -19.58
CA PRO A 146 -11.51 3.97 -19.77
C PRO A 146 -12.32 5.10 -19.09
N ASN A 147 -13.56 4.83 -18.71
CA ASN A 147 -14.46 5.79 -18.06
C ASN A 147 -14.60 5.55 -16.55
N ALA A 148 -13.85 4.64 -15.97
CA ALA A 148 -13.86 4.45 -14.51
C ALA A 148 -13.23 5.66 -13.81
N GLU A 149 -13.78 6.05 -12.66
CA GLU A 149 -13.11 6.99 -11.78
C GLU A 149 -11.86 6.29 -11.19
N VAL A 150 -10.69 6.91 -11.29
CA VAL A 150 -9.44 6.29 -10.85
C VAL A 150 -8.83 7.04 -9.68
N CYS A 151 -8.27 6.30 -8.74
CA CYS A 151 -7.58 6.83 -7.58
C CYS A 151 -6.36 5.98 -7.27
N THR A 152 -5.26 6.65 -6.93
CA THR A 152 -4.02 6.00 -6.49
C THR A 152 -3.67 6.41 -5.08
N VAL A 153 -3.42 5.43 -4.22
CA VAL A 153 -2.95 5.62 -2.85
C VAL A 153 -1.54 5.05 -2.70
N SER A 154 -0.71 5.73 -1.92
CA SER A 154 0.68 5.37 -1.71
C SER A 154 1.06 5.50 -0.24
N THR A 155 0.85 4.42 0.50
CA THR A 155 1.10 4.29 1.95
C THR A 155 2.11 3.18 2.24
N ALA A 156 3.18 3.11 1.44
CA ALA A 156 4.17 2.05 1.47
C ALA A 156 3.52 0.65 1.35
N CYS A 157 3.91 -0.31 2.21
CA CYS A 157 3.46 -1.70 2.09
C CYS A 157 1.97 -1.91 2.42
N SER A 158 1.29 -0.93 3.04
CA SER A 158 -0.15 -0.99 3.33
C SER A 158 -1.05 -0.43 2.22
N SER A 159 -0.48 0.06 1.10
CA SER A 159 -1.22 0.78 0.04
C SER A 159 -2.43 0.00 -0.48
N ALA A 160 -2.27 -1.28 -0.80
CA ALA A 160 -3.35 -2.09 -1.37
C ALA A 160 -4.50 -2.36 -0.38
N VAL A 161 -4.21 -2.54 0.93
CA VAL A 161 -5.27 -2.63 1.95
C VAL A 161 -5.97 -1.29 2.09
N ASN A 162 -5.24 -0.18 2.07
CA ASN A 162 -5.82 1.16 2.11
C ASN A 162 -6.67 1.47 0.87
N ALA A 163 -6.30 0.95 -0.31
CA ALA A 163 -7.16 1.00 -1.51
C ALA A 163 -8.49 0.25 -1.30
N ILE A 164 -8.46 -0.93 -0.67
CA ILE A 164 -9.66 -1.71 -0.33
C ILE A 164 -10.51 -0.99 0.73
N ILE A 165 -9.88 -0.38 1.73
CA ILE A 165 -10.55 0.45 2.76
C ILE A 165 -11.26 1.62 2.11
N LEU A 166 -10.55 2.40 1.27
CA LEU A 166 -11.11 3.55 0.55
C LEU A 166 -12.29 3.13 -0.32
N GLY A 167 -12.14 2.03 -1.08
CA GLY A 167 -13.21 1.49 -1.91
C GLY A 167 -14.45 1.08 -1.11
N SER A 168 -14.24 0.48 0.05
CA SER A 168 -15.33 0.14 0.97
C SER A 168 -16.05 1.37 1.51
N GLU A 169 -15.30 2.44 1.83
CA GLU A 169 -15.86 3.71 2.28
C GLU A 169 -16.63 4.42 1.15
N MET A 170 -16.13 4.43 -0.09
CA MET A 170 -16.83 5.00 -1.24
C MET A 170 -18.19 4.32 -1.47
N LEU A 171 -18.23 3.00 -1.39
CA LEU A 171 -19.49 2.24 -1.50
C LEU A 171 -20.45 2.58 -0.35
N ARG A 172 -19.97 2.63 0.90
CA ARG A 172 -20.79 2.97 2.08
C ARG A 172 -21.42 4.36 1.97
N ASN A 173 -20.70 5.30 1.38
CA ASN A 173 -21.13 6.69 1.20
C ASN A 173 -21.85 6.96 -0.12
N ASN A 174 -22.20 5.92 -0.90
CA ASN A 174 -22.86 6.03 -2.20
C ASN A 174 -22.08 6.84 -3.23
N GLU A 175 -20.76 6.84 -3.17
CA GLU A 175 -19.91 7.54 -4.13
C GLU A 175 -19.67 6.71 -5.40
N ALA A 176 -19.71 5.38 -5.29
CA ALA A 176 -19.63 4.44 -6.40
C ALA A 176 -20.67 3.31 -6.24
N ASP A 177 -20.96 2.59 -7.33
CA ASP A 177 -21.83 1.42 -7.34
C ASP A 177 -21.01 0.12 -7.36
N ILE A 178 -19.84 0.15 -8.02
CA ILE A 178 -18.87 -0.94 -8.11
C ILE A 178 -17.47 -0.33 -7.92
N VAL A 179 -16.67 -0.97 -7.08
CA VAL A 179 -15.26 -0.57 -6.89
C VAL A 179 -14.34 -1.75 -7.15
N ILE A 180 -13.32 -1.54 -7.96
CA ILE A 180 -12.23 -2.48 -8.17
C ILE A 180 -11.04 -1.95 -7.38
N ALA A 181 -10.71 -2.62 -6.27
CA ALA A 181 -9.69 -2.14 -5.34
C ALA A 181 -8.59 -3.17 -5.12
N GLY A 182 -7.36 -2.70 -5.04
CA GLY A 182 -6.22 -3.57 -4.83
C GLY A 182 -4.89 -2.85 -5.01
N GLY A 183 -3.88 -3.55 -5.47
CA GLY A 183 -2.57 -2.97 -5.71
C GLY A 183 -1.74 -3.77 -6.70
N THR A 184 -0.76 -3.09 -7.26
CA THR A 184 0.22 -3.66 -8.18
C THR A 184 1.57 -3.01 -7.98
N GLU A 185 2.62 -3.82 -8.03
CA GLU A 185 4.00 -3.33 -7.94
C GLU A 185 4.93 -4.26 -8.70
N ALA A 186 5.75 -3.70 -9.57
CA ALA A 186 6.81 -4.43 -10.25
C ALA A 186 8.11 -4.40 -9.43
N LEU A 187 8.92 -5.43 -9.55
CA LEU A 187 10.31 -5.37 -9.13
C LEU A 187 11.05 -4.35 -9.99
N SER A 188 11.86 -3.53 -9.34
CA SER A 188 12.71 -2.53 -9.97
C SER A 188 14.10 -2.52 -9.34
N LEU A 189 15.08 -2.04 -10.07
CA LEU A 189 16.43 -1.81 -9.52
C LEU A 189 16.38 -0.80 -8.37
N PHE A 190 15.53 0.22 -8.51
CA PHE A 190 15.31 1.21 -7.47
C PHE A 190 14.88 0.57 -6.14
N HIS A 191 13.87 -0.31 -6.16
CA HIS A 191 13.43 -1.04 -4.96
C HIS A 191 14.51 -1.99 -4.44
N LEU A 192 15.06 -2.85 -5.31
CA LEU A 192 16.05 -3.83 -4.89
C LEU A 192 17.24 -3.17 -4.19
N ASN A 193 17.79 -2.14 -4.80
CA ASN A 193 18.93 -1.43 -4.26
C ASN A 193 18.60 -0.59 -3.03
N GLY A 194 17.41 -0.01 -2.99
CA GLY A 194 16.93 0.72 -1.82
C GLY A 194 16.81 -0.17 -0.57
N PHE A 195 16.16 -1.32 -0.70
CA PHE A 195 16.05 -2.30 0.39
C PHE A 195 17.39 -2.94 0.74
N ASN A 196 18.27 -3.14 -0.25
CA ASN A 196 19.63 -3.62 -0.01
C ASN A 196 20.46 -2.60 0.78
N ALA A 197 20.37 -1.31 0.44
CA ALA A 197 21.04 -0.24 1.18
C ALA A 197 20.57 -0.13 2.64
N LEU A 198 19.31 -0.49 2.92
CA LEU A 198 18.77 -0.60 4.29
C LEU A 198 19.26 -1.85 5.03
N MET A 199 19.95 -2.77 4.36
CA MET A 199 20.45 -4.05 4.93
C MET A 199 19.34 -4.93 5.52
N ILE A 200 18.17 -4.98 4.88
CA ILE A 200 17.02 -5.76 5.33
C ILE A 200 16.61 -6.87 4.36
N LEU A 201 17.43 -7.12 3.33
CA LEU A 201 17.25 -8.25 2.42
C LEU A 201 17.97 -9.50 2.93
N ASP A 202 17.30 -10.66 2.84
CA ASP A 202 17.92 -11.95 3.12
C ASP A 202 18.50 -12.56 1.84
N LYS A 203 19.75 -13.02 1.91
CA LYS A 203 20.41 -13.77 0.82
C LYS A 203 19.92 -15.21 0.72
N ALA A 204 19.20 -15.68 1.73
CA ALA A 204 18.50 -16.96 1.73
C ALA A 204 16.99 -16.77 1.57
N GLN A 205 16.26 -17.86 1.59
CA GLN A 205 14.79 -17.88 1.60
C GLN A 205 14.24 -17.13 2.82
N CYS A 206 13.35 -16.18 2.60
CA CYS A 206 12.61 -15.47 3.65
C CYS A 206 11.84 -16.47 4.54
N ARG A 207 11.97 -16.29 5.85
CA ARG A 207 11.40 -17.17 6.88
C ARG A 207 10.81 -16.35 8.04
N PRO A 208 9.62 -15.79 7.85
CA PRO A 208 8.98 -14.96 8.88
C PRO A 208 8.86 -15.69 10.22
N PHE A 209 9.05 -14.95 11.32
CA PHE A 209 8.97 -15.42 12.72
C PHE A 209 10.01 -16.49 13.12
N ASP A 210 10.89 -16.91 12.20
CA ASP A 210 11.96 -17.87 12.51
C ASP A 210 13.08 -17.20 13.30
N LYS A 211 13.68 -17.92 14.25
CA LYS A 211 14.81 -17.43 15.06
C LYS A 211 16.01 -17.00 14.23
N THR A 212 16.21 -17.66 13.08
CA THR A 212 17.34 -17.40 12.18
C THR A 212 17.01 -16.43 11.06
N ARG A 213 15.82 -15.77 11.11
CA ARG A 213 15.42 -14.78 10.10
C ARG A 213 16.43 -13.65 9.99
N ALA A 214 16.74 -13.22 8.80
CA ALA A 214 17.76 -12.20 8.54
C ALA A 214 17.26 -11.06 7.65
N GLY A 215 16.00 -11.12 7.19
CA GLY A 215 15.42 -10.12 6.30
C GLY A 215 14.32 -10.67 5.43
N LEU A 216 13.90 -9.86 4.47
CA LEU A 216 12.88 -10.20 3.49
C LEU A 216 13.51 -10.55 2.12
N ASN A 217 12.76 -11.21 1.26
CA ASN A 217 13.01 -11.22 -0.17
C ASN A 217 11.96 -10.34 -0.85
N LEU A 218 12.37 -9.51 -1.80
CA LEU A 218 11.42 -8.74 -2.58
C LEU A 218 10.64 -9.65 -3.54
N GLY A 219 9.42 -9.23 -3.85
CA GLY A 219 8.56 -9.85 -4.84
C GLY A 219 7.84 -8.80 -5.68
N GLU A 220 7.14 -9.26 -6.70
CA GLU A 220 6.26 -8.45 -7.53
C GLU A 220 4.92 -9.16 -7.72
N GLY A 221 3.91 -8.40 -8.13
CA GLY A 221 2.61 -8.93 -8.46
C GLY A 221 1.50 -7.89 -8.41
N ALA A 222 0.31 -8.35 -8.67
CA ALA A 222 -0.91 -7.57 -8.58
C ALA A 222 -2.06 -8.43 -8.08
N ALA A 223 -2.94 -7.83 -7.29
CA ALA A 223 -4.24 -8.42 -7.00
C ALA A 223 -5.30 -7.34 -6.81
N PHE A 224 -6.50 -7.62 -7.32
CA PHE A 224 -7.64 -6.74 -7.20
C PHE A 224 -8.88 -7.53 -6.80
N VAL A 225 -9.74 -6.90 -6.00
CA VAL A 225 -11.06 -7.41 -5.64
C VAL A 225 -12.14 -6.49 -6.19
N VAL A 226 -13.25 -7.08 -6.65
CA VAL A 226 -14.45 -6.33 -7.04
C VAL A 226 -15.36 -6.23 -5.84
N LEU A 227 -15.66 -5.02 -5.41
CA LEU A 227 -16.45 -4.69 -4.25
C LEU A 227 -17.81 -4.14 -4.66
N GLN A 228 -18.86 -4.56 -3.97
CA GLN A 228 -20.24 -4.06 -4.11
C GLN A 228 -20.92 -3.98 -2.75
N LYS A 229 -21.98 -3.19 -2.65
CA LYS A 229 -22.87 -3.28 -1.50
C LYS A 229 -23.67 -4.58 -1.57
N GLU A 230 -23.83 -5.26 -0.44
CA GLU A 230 -24.62 -6.48 -0.36
C GLU A 230 -26.06 -6.29 -0.86
N ASP A 231 -26.69 -5.16 -0.50
CA ASP A 231 -28.06 -4.82 -0.89
C ASP A 231 -28.21 -4.41 -2.37
N SER A 232 -27.12 -4.23 -3.10
CA SER A 232 -27.11 -3.98 -4.54
C SER A 232 -26.96 -5.23 -5.38
N LEU A 233 -26.71 -6.40 -4.77
CA LEU A 233 -26.59 -7.66 -5.46
C LEU A 233 -27.96 -8.13 -6.01
N THR A 234 -27.96 -8.69 -7.21
CA THR A 234 -29.14 -9.33 -7.77
C THR A 234 -29.34 -10.72 -7.16
N ASN A 235 -30.55 -11.29 -7.27
CA ASN A 235 -30.85 -12.64 -6.74
C ASN A 235 -29.99 -13.75 -7.36
N GLU A 236 -29.33 -13.48 -8.50
CA GLU A 236 -28.46 -14.42 -9.20
C GLU A 236 -27.00 -14.30 -8.75
N GLN A 237 -26.65 -13.24 -8.01
CA GLN A 237 -25.30 -12.97 -7.55
C GLN A 237 -25.10 -13.50 -6.13
N THR A 238 -24.14 -14.37 -5.95
CA THR A 238 -23.75 -14.86 -4.62
C THR A 238 -22.44 -14.20 -4.22
N PRO A 239 -22.39 -13.48 -3.06
CA PRO A 239 -21.13 -12.92 -2.56
C PRO A 239 -20.12 -14.05 -2.31
N ILE A 240 -18.87 -13.80 -2.67
CA ILE A 240 -17.77 -14.74 -2.44
C ILE A 240 -17.34 -14.69 -0.98
N ALA A 241 -17.22 -13.47 -0.47
CA ALA A 241 -16.86 -13.14 0.92
C ALA A 241 -17.29 -11.68 1.19
N PHE A 242 -17.06 -11.22 2.42
CA PHE A 242 -17.36 -9.86 2.85
C PHE A 242 -16.17 -9.18 3.48
N ILE A 243 -15.98 -7.89 3.21
CA ILE A 243 -15.16 -6.99 3.99
C ILE A 243 -15.97 -6.60 5.22
N ARG A 244 -15.70 -7.25 6.33
CA ARG A 244 -16.51 -7.12 7.55
C ARG A 244 -16.02 -6.00 8.46
N GLY A 245 -14.72 -5.79 8.56
CA GLY A 245 -14.11 -4.73 9.34
C GLY A 245 -12.76 -4.34 8.82
N TYR A 246 -12.32 -3.13 9.12
CA TYR A 246 -11.01 -2.63 8.72
C TYR A 246 -10.61 -1.42 9.57
N ALA A 247 -9.31 -1.15 9.59
CA ALA A 247 -8.77 0.08 10.13
C ALA A 247 -7.46 0.45 9.46
N ASN A 248 -7.18 1.75 9.44
CA ASN A 248 -5.89 2.35 9.14
C ASN A 248 -5.49 3.18 10.35
N ARG A 249 -4.29 2.92 10.90
CA ARG A 249 -3.71 3.60 12.04
C ARG A 249 -2.25 3.92 11.79
N CYS A 250 -1.69 4.81 12.58
CA CYS A 250 -0.28 5.18 12.47
C CYS A 250 0.48 4.82 13.75
N ASP A 251 1.60 4.12 13.59
CA ASP A 251 2.50 3.80 14.73
C ASP A 251 3.17 5.05 15.30
N ALA A 252 3.33 6.09 14.48
CA ALA A 252 3.89 7.40 14.85
C ALA A 252 5.21 7.32 15.65
N PHE A 253 6.02 6.29 15.38
CA PHE A 253 7.25 5.98 16.12
C PHE A 253 8.52 6.35 15.35
N HIS A 254 8.71 5.76 14.17
CA HIS A 254 9.92 5.96 13.34
C HIS A 254 9.59 5.79 11.85
N GLN A 255 10.43 6.31 10.96
CA GLN A 255 10.18 6.27 9.51
C GLN A 255 10.21 4.84 8.92
N THR A 256 10.98 3.92 9.47
CA THR A 256 11.15 2.57 8.93
C THR A 256 11.05 1.46 9.98
N ALA A 257 11.24 1.76 11.24
CA ALA A 257 11.15 0.79 12.34
C ALA A 257 9.78 0.85 13.01
N SER A 258 9.23 -0.31 13.36
CA SER A 258 8.03 -0.43 14.19
C SER A 258 8.37 -0.28 15.66
N SER A 259 7.42 0.24 16.45
CA SER A 259 7.54 0.33 17.91
C SER A 259 7.66 -1.06 18.54
N GLU A 260 8.38 -1.16 19.65
CA GLU A 260 8.64 -2.46 20.31
C GLU A 260 7.35 -3.19 20.74
N ASN A 261 6.34 -2.43 21.14
CA ASN A 261 5.04 -2.96 21.57
C ASN A 261 4.02 -3.09 20.43
N GLY A 262 4.38 -2.70 19.20
CA GLY A 262 3.51 -2.73 18.02
C GLY A 262 2.26 -1.87 18.17
N GLU A 263 2.41 -0.59 18.57
CA GLU A 263 1.26 0.26 18.90
C GLU A 263 0.32 0.46 17.72
N GLY A 264 0.83 0.83 16.54
CA GLY A 264 0.01 1.04 15.35
C GLY A 264 -0.72 -0.24 14.92
N ALA A 265 0.00 -1.36 14.90
CA ALA A 265 -0.56 -2.68 14.57
C ALA A 265 -1.66 -3.10 15.57
N TYR A 266 -1.43 -2.88 16.87
CA TYR A 266 -2.42 -3.13 17.92
C TYR A 266 -3.70 -2.31 17.71
N LEU A 267 -3.55 -1.01 17.45
CA LEU A 267 -4.68 -0.11 17.20
C LEU A 267 -5.46 -0.51 15.95
N ALA A 268 -4.76 -0.84 14.85
CA ALA A 268 -5.39 -1.27 13.60
C ALA A 268 -6.19 -2.57 13.77
N MET A 269 -5.61 -3.60 14.38
CA MET A 269 -6.30 -4.87 14.64
C MET A 269 -7.49 -4.69 15.58
N SER A 270 -7.34 -3.92 16.65
CA SER A 270 -8.39 -3.70 17.65
C SER A 270 -9.60 -2.96 17.06
N GLU A 271 -9.35 -1.92 16.26
CA GLU A 271 -10.43 -1.16 15.61
C GLU A 271 -11.10 -1.98 14.51
N ALA A 272 -10.35 -2.76 13.72
CA ALA A 272 -10.94 -3.65 12.72
C ALA A 272 -11.88 -4.68 13.36
N LEU A 273 -11.53 -5.26 14.51
CA LEU A 273 -12.40 -6.14 15.30
C LEU A 273 -13.65 -5.40 15.81
N GLN A 274 -13.46 -4.21 16.36
CA GLN A 274 -14.56 -3.38 16.84
C GLN A 274 -15.55 -3.04 15.72
N MET A 275 -15.03 -2.62 14.56
CA MET A 275 -15.85 -2.32 13.38
C MET A 275 -16.60 -3.54 12.86
N ALA A 276 -15.96 -4.72 12.89
CA ALA A 276 -16.56 -5.99 12.48
C ALA A 276 -17.63 -6.49 13.46
N GLY A 277 -17.72 -5.93 14.66
CA GLY A 277 -18.54 -6.45 15.74
C GLY A 277 -18.13 -7.86 16.16
N LEU A 278 -16.84 -8.16 16.08
CA LEU A 278 -16.25 -9.46 16.41
C LEU A 278 -15.39 -9.36 17.67
N LYS A 279 -15.33 -10.48 18.39
CA LYS A 279 -14.37 -10.70 19.47
C LYS A 279 -13.15 -11.47 18.93
N GLN A 280 -12.08 -11.52 19.71
CA GLN A 280 -10.85 -12.21 19.34
C GLN A 280 -11.07 -13.69 18.97
N GLN A 281 -11.93 -14.41 19.73
CA GLN A 281 -12.26 -15.81 19.47
C GLN A 281 -13.03 -16.09 18.17
N ASP A 282 -13.58 -15.03 17.56
CA ASP A 282 -14.32 -15.13 16.29
C ASP A 282 -13.38 -15.08 15.07
N ILE A 283 -12.07 -14.93 15.29
CA ILE A 283 -11.02 -14.99 14.26
C ILE A 283 -10.39 -16.38 14.30
N GLN A 284 -10.43 -17.11 13.16
CA GLN A 284 -9.88 -18.46 13.06
C GLN A 284 -8.50 -18.51 12.39
N TYR A 285 -8.06 -17.41 11.78
CA TYR A 285 -6.75 -17.30 11.16
C TYR A 285 -6.30 -15.84 11.07
N ILE A 286 -5.01 -15.61 11.29
CA ILE A 286 -4.35 -14.33 11.03
C ILE A 286 -3.35 -14.51 9.89
N ASN A 287 -3.57 -13.80 8.78
CA ASN A 287 -2.54 -13.59 7.78
C ASN A 287 -1.71 -12.38 8.23
N ALA A 288 -0.53 -12.67 8.76
CA ALA A 288 0.35 -11.67 9.32
C ALA A 288 1.10 -10.89 8.23
N HIS A 289 1.46 -9.64 8.52
CA HIS A 289 2.38 -8.91 7.67
C HIS A 289 3.73 -9.64 7.55
N GLY A 290 4.31 -10.08 8.65
CA GLY A 290 5.38 -11.07 8.73
C GLY A 290 6.43 -10.98 7.63
N THR A 291 7.33 -10.00 7.68
CA THR A 291 8.31 -9.74 6.60
C THR A 291 9.55 -10.63 6.66
N GLY A 292 9.81 -11.28 7.80
CA GLY A 292 11.07 -11.97 8.06
C GLY A 292 12.17 -11.03 8.57
N THR A 293 11.87 -9.74 8.80
CA THR A 293 12.83 -8.82 9.42
C THR A 293 12.73 -8.92 10.95
N PRO A 294 13.87 -8.83 11.68
CA PRO A 294 13.87 -8.96 13.14
C PRO A 294 12.92 -7.99 13.84
N ASN A 295 12.92 -6.71 13.46
CA ASN A 295 12.10 -5.67 14.10
C ASN A 295 10.60 -5.86 13.83
N ASN A 296 10.18 -6.01 12.56
CA ASN A 296 8.76 -6.15 12.24
C ASN A 296 8.12 -7.35 12.91
N ASP A 297 8.75 -8.53 12.79
CA ASP A 297 8.14 -9.77 13.26
C ASP A 297 8.02 -9.81 14.82
N ALA A 298 8.98 -9.21 15.53
CA ALA A 298 8.89 -9.05 16.98
C ALA A 298 7.79 -8.05 17.38
N SER A 299 7.71 -6.90 16.72
CA SER A 299 6.70 -5.86 16.96
C SER A 299 5.29 -6.37 16.66
N GLU A 300 5.07 -7.01 15.51
CA GLU A 300 3.78 -7.62 15.17
C GLU A 300 3.38 -8.73 16.15
N SER A 301 4.35 -9.54 16.58
CA SER A 301 4.10 -10.58 17.60
C SER A 301 3.66 -9.97 18.93
N ALA A 302 4.26 -8.86 19.36
CA ALA A 302 3.85 -8.13 20.54
C ALA A 302 2.41 -7.58 20.39
N ALA A 303 2.09 -6.99 19.26
CA ALA A 303 0.74 -6.49 18.96
C ALA A 303 -0.31 -7.61 18.97
N ILE A 304 -0.02 -8.76 18.32
CA ILE A 304 -0.93 -9.91 18.31
C ILE A 304 -1.18 -10.44 19.72
N ARG A 305 -0.12 -10.56 20.56
CA ARG A 305 -0.30 -10.95 21.97
C ARG A 305 -1.14 -9.95 22.75
N ARG A 306 -1.01 -8.66 22.51
CA ARG A 306 -1.83 -7.61 23.16
C ARG A 306 -3.31 -7.72 22.79
N VAL A 307 -3.62 -8.07 21.54
CA VAL A 307 -5.00 -8.21 21.06
C VAL A 307 -5.63 -9.53 21.52
N PHE A 308 -4.93 -10.67 21.35
CA PHE A 308 -5.50 -12.01 21.50
C PHE A 308 -5.16 -12.68 22.83
N GLY A 309 -4.23 -12.15 23.62
CA GLY A 309 -3.80 -12.77 24.90
C GLY A 309 -3.21 -14.15 24.67
N GLU A 310 -3.64 -15.11 25.49
CA GLU A 310 -3.21 -16.52 25.43
C GLU A 310 -3.86 -17.31 24.27
N ASN A 311 -4.99 -16.83 23.72
CA ASN A 311 -5.80 -17.55 22.74
C ASN A 311 -5.54 -17.04 21.31
N ILE A 312 -4.27 -17.08 20.88
CA ILE A 312 -3.88 -16.67 19.53
C ILE A 312 -4.34 -17.72 18.51
N PRO A 313 -5.13 -17.36 17.49
CA PRO A 313 -5.49 -18.30 16.42
C PRO A 313 -4.25 -18.68 15.58
N PRO A 314 -4.33 -19.67 14.68
CA PRO A 314 -3.27 -19.93 13.70
C PRO A 314 -2.82 -18.66 13.01
N VAL A 315 -1.51 -18.40 12.96
CA VAL A 315 -0.90 -17.23 12.31
C VAL A 315 0.12 -17.69 11.29
N SER A 316 0.10 -17.15 10.09
CA SER A 316 1.18 -17.33 9.12
C SER A 316 1.39 -16.11 8.25
N SER A 317 2.60 -15.94 7.74
CA SER A 317 2.90 -15.02 6.67
C SER A 317 3.08 -15.78 5.36
N THR A 318 2.49 -15.27 4.29
CA THR A 318 2.64 -15.85 2.95
C THR A 318 3.82 -15.28 2.16
N LYS A 319 4.57 -14.34 2.75
CA LYS A 319 5.75 -13.73 2.12
C LYS A 319 6.91 -14.70 1.88
N GLY A 320 6.96 -15.82 2.62
CA GLY A 320 7.86 -16.94 2.30
C GLY A 320 7.54 -17.63 0.96
N PHE A 321 6.34 -17.46 0.42
CA PHE A 321 5.93 -17.96 -0.89
C PHE A 321 6.11 -16.93 -2.00
N THR A 322 5.64 -15.70 -1.79
CA THR A 322 5.52 -14.66 -2.81
C THR A 322 6.70 -13.70 -2.87
N GLY A 323 7.50 -13.64 -1.83
CA GLY A 323 8.31 -12.47 -1.53
C GLY A 323 7.44 -11.33 -0.99
N HIS A 324 8.08 -10.25 -0.56
CA HIS A 324 7.39 -9.02 -0.16
C HIS A 324 7.11 -8.17 -1.41
N THR A 325 5.88 -8.16 -1.85
CA THR A 325 5.42 -7.45 -3.05
C THR A 325 5.09 -5.98 -2.76
N THR A 326 5.73 -5.41 -1.75
CA THR A 326 5.63 -4.01 -1.32
C THR A 326 4.18 -3.50 -1.27
N SER A 327 3.80 -2.51 -2.07
CA SER A 327 2.45 -1.92 -2.07
C SER A 327 1.33 -2.92 -2.40
N ALA A 328 1.61 -3.94 -3.23
CA ALA A 328 0.63 -4.94 -3.65
C ALA A 328 0.40 -6.05 -2.61
N SER A 329 1.25 -6.14 -1.55
CA SER A 329 1.20 -7.23 -0.57
C SER A 329 -0.19 -7.44 0.01
N GLY A 330 -0.80 -6.37 0.48
CA GLY A 330 -2.07 -6.48 1.19
C GLY A 330 -3.23 -6.99 0.32
N SER A 331 -3.28 -6.69 -0.97
CA SER A 331 -4.31 -7.23 -1.86
C SER A 331 -4.03 -8.67 -2.30
N ILE A 332 -2.76 -9.03 -2.52
CA ILE A 332 -2.35 -10.42 -2.77
C ILE A 332 -2.74 -11.28 -1.56
N GLU A 333 -2.42 -10.82 -0.36
CA GLU A 333 -2.77 -11.48 0.90
C GLU A 333 -4.28 -11.52 1.16
N THR A 334 -5.02 -10.47 0.77
CA THR A 334 -6.49 -10.44 0.79
C THR A 334 -7.07 -11.55 -0.10
N VAL A 335 -6.59 -11.70 -1.35
CA VAL A 335 -7.05 -12.77 -2.24
C VAL A 335 -6.66 -14.15 -1.70
N ILE A 336 -5.46 -14.30 -1.13
CA ILE A 336 -5.05 -15.55 -0.45
C ILE A 336 -5.99 -15.86 0.73
N CYS A 337 -6.39 -14.86 1.53
CA CYS A 337 -7.37 -15.05 2.61
C CYS A 337 -8.75 -15.48 2.08
N VAL A 338 -9.21 -14.90 0.96
CA VAL A 338 -10.44 -15.35 0.28
C VAL A 338 -10.33 -16.81 -0.16
N LEU A 339 -9.21 -17.20 -0.78
CA LEU A 339 -8.94 -18.58 -1.17
C LEU A 339 -8.89 -19.53 0.03
N ALA A 340 -8.31 -19.09 1.14
CA ALA A 340 -8.28 -19.83 2.41
C ALA A 340 -9.69 -20.07 2.96
N LEU A 341 -10.54 -19.02 3.00
CA LEU A 341 -11.95 -19.13 3.40
C LEU A 341 -12.74 -20.11 2.53
N LEU A 342 -12.65 -19.96 1.21
CA LEU A 342 -13.40 -20.78 0.25
C LEU A 342 -13.01 -22.26 0.31
N ASN A 343 -11.74 -22.55 0.58
CA ASN A 343 -11.19 -23.90 0.58
C ASN A 343 -11.00 -24.48 1.98
N ASN A 344 -11.34 -23.73 3.02
CA ASN A 344 -11.20 -24.11 4.43
C ASN A 344 -9.80 -24.64 4.78
N PHE A 345 -8.75 -23.90 4.44
CA PHE A 345 -7.36 -24.24 4.76
C PHE A 345 -6.60 -23.01 5.26
N VAL A 346 -5.60 -23.24 6.10
CA VAL A 346 -4.65 -22.20 6.55
C VAL A 346 -3.35 -22.38 5.78
N PRO A 347 -2.87 -21.33 5.07
CA PRO A 347 -1.54 -21.36 4.46
C PRO A 347 -0.45 -21.57 5.51
N SER A 348 0.52 -22.43 5.20
CA SER A 348 1.68 -22.65 6.08
C SER A 348 2.59 -21.42 6.11
N ASN A 349 3.29 -21.23 7.23
CA ASN A 349 4.37 -20.24 7.31
C ASN A 349 5.64 -20.84 6.71
N TYR A 350 5.85 -20.61 5.41
CA TYR A 350 6.95 -21.23 4.67
C TYR A 350 8.32 -20.80 5.19
N GLY A 351 9.23 -21.77 5.34
CA GLY A 351 10.62 -21.52 5.73
C GLY A 351 10.88 -21.53 7.23
N TRP A 352 9.85 -21.53 8.09
CA TRP A 352 10.02 -21.56 9.54
C TRP A 352 10.54 -22.91 10.03
N LYS A 353 11.55 -22.88 10.93
CA LYS A 353 12.22 -24.08 11.48
C LYS A 353 12.40 -24.02 12.99
N GLU A 354 12.77 -22.85 13.52
CA GLU A 354 13.15 -22.67 14.92
C GLU A 354 12.38 -21.52 15.55
N GLN A 355 11.87 -21.78 16.78
CA GLN A 355 11.13 -20.78 17.54
C GLN A 355 12.06 -19.68 18.05
N ASP A 356 11.63 -18.42 17.86
CA ASP A 356 12.19 -17.25 18.51
C ASP A 356 11.32 -16.85 19.71
N GLU A 357 11.92 -16.66 20.89
CA GLU A 357 11.21 -16.29 22.12
C GLU A 357 10.49 -14.92 22.00
N GLY A 358 11.03 -13.99 21.18
CA GLY A 358 10.42 -12.70 20.89
C GLY A 358 9.19 -12.78 19.98
N CYS A 359 9.04 -13.86 19.22
CA CYS A 359 8.00 -14.04 18.23
C CYS A 359 6.90 -15.00 18.68
N ILE A 360 5.71 -14.85 18.05
CA ILE A 360 4.67 -15.88 18.11
C ILE A 360 5.15 -17.16 17.41
N THR A 361 4.53 -18.29 17.75
CA THR A 361 4.75 -19.56 17.04
C THR A 361 3.84 -19.58 15.82
N PRO A 362 4.37 -19.50 14.58
CA PRO A 362 3.54 -19.50 13.40
C PRO A 362 3.00 -20.88 13.07
N PHE A 363 1.92 -20.91 12.29
CA PHE A 363 1.29 -22.13 11.82
C PHE A 363 2.14 -22.79 10.73
N ASP A 364 2.48 -24.07 10.93
CA ASP A 364 3.25 -24.89 9.99
C ASP A 364 2.60 -26.25 9.78
N ASN A 365 2.05 -26.47 8.58
CA ASN A 365 1.40 -27.72 8.20
C ASN A 365 2.35 -28.92 8.24
N SER A 366 3.64 -28.74 8.02
CA SER A 366 4.62 -29.86 8.02
C SER A 366 4.71 -30.56 9.36
N LYS A 367 4.43 -29.82 10.44
CA LYS A 367 4.41 -30.35 11.81
C LYS A 367 3.08 -31.01 12.20
N LEU A 368 2.04 -30.83 11.37
CA LEU A 368 0.69 -31.36 11.61
C LEU A 368 0.41 -32.71 10.95
N ILE A 369 1.28 -33.18 10.06
CA ILE A 369 1.11 -34.46 9.33
C ILE A 369 0.93 -35.65 10.29
N ASN A 370 1.38 -35.52 11.54
CA ASN A 370 1.24 -36.51 12.59
C ASN A 370 0.30 -36.09 13.74
N SER A 371 -0.43 -34.99 13.62
CA SER A 371 -1.35 -34.50 14.63
C SER A 371 -2.81 -34.65 14.20
N ASN A 372 -3.70 -34.94 15.14
CA ASN A 372 -5.16 -34.93 14.92
C ASN A 372 -5.74 -33.51 14.82
N PHE A 373 -4.91 -32.50 14.54
CA PHE A 373 -5.36 -31.11 14.43
C PHE A 373 -6.16 -30.96 13.13
N LYS A 374 -7.46 -30.75 13.29
CA LYS A 374 -8.32 -30.29 12.20
C LYS A 374 -8.47 -28.80 12.33
N THR A 375 -8.13 -28.08 11.26
CA THR A 375 -8.46 -26.65 11.16
C THR A 375 -9.96 -26.46 11.42
N PRO A 376 -10.39 -25.65 12.39
CA PRO A 376 -11.80 -25.35 12.53
C PRO A 376 -12.31 -24.72 11.24
N PRO A 377 -13.62 -24.78 10.93
CA PRO A 377 -14.18 -24.07 9.81
C PRO A 377 -13.78 -22.60 9.85
N LEU A 378 -13.21 -22.09 8.76
CA LEU A 378 -12.83 -20.69 8.66
C LEU A 378 -14.07 -19.86 8.34
N GLU A 379 -14.44 -18.93 9.23
CA GLU A 379 -15.53 -17.98 9.07
C GLU A 379 -15.04 -16.55 8.95
N SER A 380 -13.99 -16.19 9.70
CA SER A 380 -13.39 -14.85 9.68
C SER A 380 -11.87 -14.92 9.77
N ILE A 381 -11.20 -14.17 8.91
CA ILE A 381 -9.74 -14.05 8.84
C ILE A 381 -9.35 -12.59 9.05
N LEU A 382 -8.34 -12.36 9.88
CA LEU A 382 -7.68 -11.06 10.02
C LEU A 382 -6.46 -11.03 9.10
N CYS A 383 -6.35 -10.01 8.25
CA CYS A 383 -5.23 -9.77 7.34
C CYS A 383 -4.54 -8.46 7.71
N ASN A 384 -3.26 -8.53 8.07
CA ASN A 384 -2.44 -7.41 8.50
C ASN A 384 -1.56 -6.91 7.36
N SER A 385 -1.41 -5.59 7.25
CA SER A 385 -0.51 -4.96 6.30
C SER A 385 0.09 -3.70 6.90
N PHE A 386 1.39 -3.73 7.18
CA PHE A 386 2.11 -2.67 7.88
C PHE A 386 3.16 -2.05 6.98
N GLY A 387 3.18 -0.74 6.90
CA GLY A 387 4.01 0.01 5.96
C GLY A 387 5.07 0.87 6.65
N PHE A 388 6.18 1.10 5.95
CA PHE A 388 7.13 2.13 6.34
C PHE A 388 6.39 3.46 6.60
N GLY A 389 6.89 4.22 7.58
CA GLY A 389 6.19 5.39 8.08
C GLY A 389 5.21 5.09 9.20
N GLY A 390 5.08 3.80 9.59
CA GLY A 390 4.14 3.36 10.62
C GLY A 390 2.69 3.37 10.13
N ASN A 391 2.45 3.24 8.83
CA ASN A 391 1.10 3.16 8.27
C ASN A 391 0.60 1.71 8.38
N ASP A 392 -0.16 1.43 9.43
CA ASP A 392 -0.59 0.10 9.81
C ASP A 392 -2.08 -0.10 9.50
N SER A 393 -2.37 -1.12 8.71
CA SER A 393 -3.74 -1.42 8.30
C SER A 393 -4.09 -2.88 8.59
N ALA A 394 -5.33 -3.10 9.00
CA ALA A 394 -5.89 -4.41 9.23
C ALA A 394 -7.24 -4.56 8.53
N LEU A 395 -7.50 -5.75 7.98
CA LEU A 395 -8.72 -6.07 7.25
C LEU A 395 -9.31 -7.38 7.77
N ILE A 396 -10.62 -7.42 8.02
CA ILE A 396 -11.33 -8.65 8.39
C ILE A 396 -12.19 -9.10 7.21
N ILE A 397 -11.91 -10.31 6.73
CA ILE A 397 -12.59 -10.97 5.64
C ILE A 397 -13.41 -12.11 6.22
N SER A 398 -14.71 -12.16 5.92
CA SER A 398 -15.63 -13.15 6.49
C SER A 398 -16.52 -13.79 5.44
N LYS A 399 -17.01 -15.00 5.71
CA LYS A 399 -18.09 -15.63 4.93
C LYS A 399 -19.44 -14.97 5.17
N SER A 400 -19.65 -14.43 6.36
CA SER A 400 -20.91 -13.82 6.77
C SER A 400 -20.82 -12.29 6.74
N PRO A 401 -21.90 -11.59 6.33
CA PRO A 401 -21.96 -10.14 6.32
C PRO A 401 -21.92 -9.55 7.75
N LEU A 402 -21.68 -8.25 7.82
CA LEU A 402 -21.88 -7.49 9.05
C LEU A 402 -23.38 -7.53 9.42
N PRO A 403 -23.77 -7.80 10.68
CA PRO A 403 -25.15 -7.62 11.10
C PRO A 403 -25.63 -6.21 10.71
N ALA A 404 -26.87 -6.12 10.22
CA ALA A 404 -27.43 -4.83 9.80
C ALA A 404 -27.28 -3.80 10.94
N PRO A 405 -26.64 -2.66 10.71
CA PRO A 405 -26.58 -1.63 11.74
C PRO A 405 -27.99 -1.12 12.01
N SER A 406 -28.29 -0.84 13.27
CA SER A 406 -29.39 0.06 13.58
C SER A 406 -29.08 1.38 12.88
N LEU A 407 -29.93 1.77 11.93
CA LEU A 407 -29.82 3.00 11.17
C LEU A 407 -29.75 4.21 12.09
N GLY A 408 -28.56 4.67 12.43
CA GLY A 408 -28.33 6.04 12.83
C GLY A 408 -28.34 6.90 11.57
N GLU A 409 -29.14 7.93 11.52
CA GLU A 409 -29.11 8.92 10.46
C GLU A 409 -27.70 9.48 10.35
N CYS A 410 -27.05 9.31 9.19
CA CYS A 410 -25.79 9.97 8.88
C CYS A 410 -26.10 11.47 8.72
N LEU A 411 -25.95 12.23 9.80
CA LEU A 411 -26.01 13.69 9.75
C LEU A 411 -24.82 14.14 8.88
N ARG A 412 -25.10 14.66 7.69
CA ARG A 412 -24.09 15.32 6.86
C ARG A 412 -23.64 16.59 7.57
N LEU A 413 -22.52 16.48 8.28
CA LEU A 413 -21.91 17.58 9.00
C LEU A 413 -21.20 18.49 7.99
N LYS A 414 -21.38 19.81 8.11
CA LYS A 414 -20.59 20.76 7.30
C LYS A 414 -19.17 20.85 7.84
N THR A 415 -18.21 21.02 6.93
CA THR A 415 -16.79 21.17 7.26
C THR A 415 -16.31 22.59 6.95
N CYS A 416 -15.36 23.08 7.73
CA CYS A 416 -14.66 24.34 7.46
C CYS A 416 -13.16 24.16 7.66
N ILE A 417 -12.37 25.03 7.01
CA ILE A 417 -10.95 25.20 7.26
C ILE A 417 -10.80 26.08 8.50
N SER A 418 -10.03 25.63 9.47
CA SER A 418 -9.79 26.31 10.75
C SER A 418 -8.36 26.82 10.93
N GLY A 419 -7.45 26.39 10.08
CA GLY A 419 -6.07 26.85 10.01
C GLY A 419 -5.48 26.47 8.66
N GLU A 420 -4.63 27.34 8.10
CA GLU A 420 -4.08 27.17 6.76
C GLU A 420 -2.67 27.77 6.68
N SER A 421 -1.79 27.12 5.92
CA SER A 421 -0.45 27.67 5.67
C SER A 421 0.13 27.19 4.36
N ILE A 422 0.78 28.10 3.63
CA ILE A 422 1.42 27.85 2.36
C ILE A 422 2.90 28.18 2.44
N ILE A 423 3.74 27.32 1.89
CA ILE A 423 5.16 27.51 1.61
C ILE A 423 5.36 27.32 0.11
N ASP A 424 5.72 28.35 -0.59
CA ASP A 424 5.81 28.39 -2.06
C ASP A 424 7.16 28.87 -2.60
N ASN A 425 8.10 29.15 -1.70
CA ASN A 425 9.47 29.52 -2.06
C ASN A 425 10.50 28.98 -1.05
N VAL A 426 11.75 28.87 -1.51
CA VAL A 426 12.85 28.28 -0.73
C VAL A 426 13.29 29.16 0.45
N GLU A 427 13.09 30.48 0.38
CA GLU A 427 13.50 31.41 1.45
C GLU A 427 12.72 31.15 2.74
N GLN A 428 11.44 30.76 2.63
CA GLN A 428 10.58 30.42 3.77
C GLN A 428 11.06 29.18 4.53
N LEU A 429 11.91 28.32 3.94
CA LEU A 429 12.44 27.14 4.64
C LEU A 429 13.31 27.50 5.86
N GLY A 430 13.78 28.75 5.95
CA GLY A 430 14.48 29.27 7.12
C GLY A 430 13.64 29.30 8.40
N GLU A 431 12.31 29.30 8.28
CA GLU A 431 11.36 29.29 9.40
C GLU A 431 11.33 27.92 10.13
N LEU A 432 11.89 26.87 9.52
CA LEU A 432 11.96 25.53 10.12
C LEU A 432 12.62 25.53 11.51
N ARG A 433 13.55 26.43 11.76
CA ARG A 433 14.23 26.60 13.06
C ARG A 433 13.28 26.89 14.23
N GLU A 434 12.07 27.34 13.97
CA GLU A 434 11.03 27.54 14.98
C GLU A 434 10.44 26.22 15.49
N PHE A 435 10.57 25.15 14.71
CA PHE A 435 9.90 23.88 14.94
C PHE A 435 10.85 22.71 15.20
N VAL A 436 12.08 22.76 14.67
CA VAL A 436 13.03 21.64 14.76
C VAL A 436 14.45 22.11 15.08
N SER A 437 15.24 21.21 15.65
CA SER A 437 16.66 21.47 15.92
C SER A 437 17.48 21.55 14.63
N ALA A 438 18.60 22.26 14.65
CA ALA A 438 19.51 22.36 13.51
C ALA A 438 20.07 20.99 13.07
N GLY A 439 20.26 20.05 13.99
CA GLY A 439 20.73 18.70 13.70
C GLY A 439 19.70 17.87 12.93
N GLU A 440 18.43 18.00 13.29
CA GLU A 440 17.30 17.36 12.60
C GLU A 440 17.10 17.98 11.22
N ALA A 441 17.08 19.31 11.12
CA ALA A 441 16.89 20.04 9.87
C ALA A 441 17.90 19.65 8.77
N ARG A 442 19.14 19.28 9.13
CA ARG A 442 20.17 18.85 8.18
C ARG A 442 19.84 17.53 7.49
N ARG A 443 18.99 16.69 8.09
CA ARG A 443 18.61 15.36 7.56
C ARG A 443 17.34 15.41 6.71
N MET A 444 16.65 16.54 6.67
CA MET A 444 15.39 16.72 5.96
C MET A 444 15.64 17.22 4.54
N SER A 445 14.94 16.62 3.55
CA SER A 445 14.86 17.15 2.18
C SER A 445 14.16 18.52 2.16
N LYS A 446 14.22 19.23 1.03
CA LYS A 446 13.51 20.50 0.85
C LYS A 446 12.01 20.35 1.11
N LEU A 447 11.40 19.36 0.47
CA LEU A 447 9.97 19.12 0.60
C LEU A 447 9.56 18.75 2.02
N MET A 448 10.35 17.93 2.72
CA MET A 448 10.11 17.61 4.14
C MET A 448 10.12 18.88 5.02
N LYS A 449 11.04 19.82 4.76
CA LYS A 449 11.08 21.09 5.48
C LYS A 449 9.82 21.92 5.23
N ALA A 450 9.44 22.08 3.97
CA ALA A 450 8.25 22.84 3.59
C ALA A 450 6.97 22.24 4.19
N ALA A 451 6.80 20.91 4.07
CA ALA A 451 5.66 20.19 4.62
C ALA A 451 5.56 20.30 6.14
N THR A 452 6.71 20.21 6.84
CA THR A 452 6.76 20.39 8.30
C THR A 452 6.35 21.80 8.71
N ILE A 453 6.87 22.84 8.05
CA ILE A 453 6.54 24.23 8.36
C ILE A 453 5.06 24.49 8.12
N SER A 454 4.56 24.20 6.93
CA SER A 454 3.16 24.47 6.58
C SER A 454 2.19 23.72 7.48
N SER A 455 2.44 22.43 7.76
CA SER A 455 1.58 21.62 8.63
C SER A 455 1.54 22.13 10.07
N LEU A 456 2.71 22.42 10.66
CA LEU A 456 2.76 22.89 12.04
C LEU A 456 2.19 24.31 12.21
N LYS A 457 2.35 25.18 11.21
CA LYS A 457 1.70 26.50 11.19
C LYS A 457 0.18 26.39 11.10
N ALA A 458 -0.34 25.56 10.18
CA ALA A 458 -1.77 25.33 10.04
C ALA A 458 -2.39 24.75 11.32
N LEU A 459 -1.71 23.78 11.96
CA LEU A 459 -2.14 23.23 13.25
C LEU A 459 -2.13 24.28 14.36
N LYS A 460 -1.09 25.10 14.43
CA LYS A 460 -0.97 26.18 15.41
C LYS A 460 -2.09 27.21 15.25
N GLU A 461 -2.39 27.61 14.02
CA GLU A 461 -3.49 28.54 13.72
C GLU A 461 -4.84 27.96 14.10
N ALA A 462 -5.06 26.67 13.84
CA ALA A 462 -6.27 25.95 14.23
C ALA A 462 -6.40 25.70 15.74
N GLY A 463 -5.33 25.91 16.52
CA GLY A 463 -5.28 25.55 17.95
C GLY A 463 -5.32 24.05 18.20
N VAL A 464 -4.75 23.24 17.29
CA VAL A 464 -4.73 21.77 17.34
C VAL A 464 -3.28 21.30 17.55
N GLU A 465 -3.01 20.57 18.62
CA GLU A 465 -1.67 19.98 18.86
C GLU A 465 -1.53 18.64 18.14
N THR A 466 -2.51 17.77 18.26
CA THR A 466 -2.57 16.45 17.63
C THR A 466 -3.87 16.33 16.83
N PRO A 467 -3.82 16.24 15.49
CA PRO A 467 -5.03 16.01 14.70
C PRO A 467 -5.51 14.55 14.85
N ASP A 468 -6.81 14.29 14.61
CA ASP A 468 -7.35 12.94 14.63
C ASP A 468 -6.94 12.12 13.40
N ALA A 469 -6.59 12.81 12.30
CA ALA A 469 -6.15 12.18 11.06
C ALA A 469 -5.19 13.09 10.29
N ILE A 470 -4.30 12.49 9.51
CA ILE A 470 -3.39 13.18 8.59
C ILE A 470 -3.57 12.59 7.19
N ILE A 471 -3.87 13.45 6.21
CA ILE A 471 -4.02 13.07 4.82
C ILE A 471 -3.10 13.95 3.99
N THR A 472 -2.20 13.33 3.21
CA THR A 472 -1.33 14.06 2.30
C THR A 472 -1.66 13.75 0.85
N ALA A 473 -1.32 14.66 -0.02
CA ALA A 473 -1.49 14.58 -1.46
C ALA A 473 -0.23 15.07 -2.16
N THR A 474 0.13 14.43 -3.25
CA THR A 474 1.28 14.81 -4.08
C THR A 474 1.05 14.40 -5.53
N ALA A 475 1.56 15.17 -6.49
CA ALA A 475 1.58 14.77 -7.89
C ALA A 475 2.89 14.04 -8.24
N PHE A 476 4.01 14.47 -7.67
CA PHE A 476 5.34 13.99 -8.06
C PHE A 476 6.06 13.19 -6.96
N GLY A 477 5.52 13.17 -5.75
CA GLY A 477 6.15 12.53 -4.61
C GLY A 477 7.43 13.23 -4.15
N MET A 478 8.33 12.45 -3.58
CA MET A 478 9.63 12.91 -3.08
C MET A 478 10.66 12.93 -4.23
N LEU A 479 10.45 13.84 -5.20
CA LEU A 479 11.16 13.80 -6.48
C LEU A 479 12.67 14.03 -6.34
N GLU A 480 13.10 14.98 -5.49
CA GLU A 480 14.53 15.27 -5.32
C GLU A 480 15.31 14.06 -4.77
N THR A 481 14.74 13.37 -3.78
CA THR A 481 15.40 12.21 -3.16
C THR A 481 15.39 11.00 -4.08
N SER A 482 14.29 10.78 -4.81
CA SER A 482 14.17 9.71 -5.80
C SER A 482 15.11 9.91 -6.97
N GLU A 483 15.19 11.14 -7.51
CA GLU A 483 16.11 11.48 -8.60
C GLU A 483 17.57 11.30 -8.17
N LYS A 484 17.95 11.77 -6.99
CA LYS A 484 19.32 11.60 -6.48
C LYS A 484 19.68 10.13 -6.30
N PHE A 485 18.79 9.32 -5.76
CA PHE A 485 19.03 7.89 -5.59
C PHE A 485 19.15 7.17 -6.94
N LEU A 486 18.25 7.49 -7.88
CA LEU A 486 18.28 6.92 -9.24
C LEU A 486 19.56 7.30 -10.00
N LEU A 487 19.96 8.57 -9.94
CA LEU A 487 21.19 9.05 -10.57
C LEU A 487 22.43 8.37 -9.99
N ASP A 488 22.51 8.28 -8.65
CA ASP A 488 23.62 7.61 -7.96
C ASP A 488 23.73 6.15 -8.41
N MET A 489 22.61 5.43 -8.44
CA MET A 489 22.55 4.05 -8.91
C MET A 489 22.99 3.90 -10.37
N LEU A 490 22.53 4.78 -11.25
CA LEU A 490 22.81 4.69 -12.69
C LEU A 490 24.23 5.14 -13.07
N GLU A 491 24.84 6.05 -12.31
CA GLU A 491 26.17 6.63 -12.58
C GLU A 491 27.29 5.89 -11.84
N ASN A 492 27.06 5.48 -10.59
CA ASN A 492 28.06 4.90 -9.70
C ASN A 492 27.87 3.39 -9.47
N GLY A 493 26.77 2.81 -9.96
CA GLY A 493 26.45 1.38 -9.79
C GLY A 493 25.65 1.09 -8.53
N GLU A 494 25.45 -0.22 -8.26
CA GLU A 494 24.50 -0.69 -7.27
C GLU A 494 25.09 -0.92 -5.86
N GLU A 495 26.40 -0.69 -5.63
CA GLU A 495 27.08 -1.21 -4.42
C GLU A 495 27.05 -0.28 -3.20
N THR A 496 27.03 1.04 -3.36
CA THR A 496 27.23 2.02 -2.25
C THR A 496 26.19 3.11 -2.21
N LEU A 497 24.93 2.72 -2.25
CA LEU A 497 23.83 3.67 -2.30
C LEU A 497 23.39 4.15 -0.91
N SER A 498 22.86 5.38 -0.86
CA SER A 498 22.45 6.02 0.37
C SER A 498 21.10 5.48 0.90
N PRO A 499 21.07 4.81 2.06
CA PRO A 499 19.80 4.36 2.66
C PRO A 499 18.87 5.53 2.99
N THR A 500 19.40 6.70 3.33
CA THR A 500 18.60 7.89 3.66
C THR A 500 17.81 8.40 2.47
N LEU A 501 18.39 8.41 1.26
CA LEU A 501 17.70 8.83 0.05
C LEU A 501 16.52 7.90 -0.25
N PHE A 502 16.72 6.59 -0.14
CA PHE A 502 15.64 5.63 -0.35
C PHE A 502 14.56 5.73 0.73
N MET A 503 14.93 5.82 2.00
CA MET A 503 14.00 6.01 3.11
C MET A 503 13.07 7.22 2.90
N GLN A 504 13.61 8.31 2.36
CA GLN A 504 12.89 9.56 2.12
C GLN A 504 12.24 9.63 0.73
N SER A 505 12.29 8.58 -0.09
CA SER A 505 11.70 8.58 -1.43
C SER A 505 10.23 8.16 -1.47
N THR A 506 9.72 7.51 -0.42
CA THR A 506 8.33 7.06 -0.40
C THR A 506 7.36 8.24 -0.27
N HIS A 507 6.24 8.20 -1.01
CA HIS A 507 5.26 9.29 -1.05
C HIS A 507 4.66 9.62 0.33
N ASN A 508 4.49 8.61 1.19
CA ASN A 508 3.96 8.78 2.54
C ASN A 508 4.99 9.24 3.59
N THR A 509 6.23 9.52 3.18
CA THR A 509 7.27 10.03 4.09
C THR A 509 6.82 11.30 4.81
N LEU A 510 6.09 12.19 4.11
CA LEU A 510 5.65 13.46 4.67
C LEU A 510 4.57 13.27 5.72
N SER A 511 3.52 12.52 5.43
CA SER A 511 2.45 12.21 6.38
C SER A 511 2.99 11.51 7.63
N SER A 512 3.94 10.59 7.43
CA SER A 512 4.63 9.88 8.50
C SER A 512 5.47 10.80 9.38
N ALA A 513 6.30 11.67 8.77
CA ALA A 513 7.12 12.61 9.52
C ALA A 513 6.27 13.57 10.38
N ILE A 514 5.13 14.01 9.85
CA ILE A 514 4.18 14.86 10.57
C ILE A 514 3.51 14.04 11.69
N ALA A 515 3.09 12.79 11.44
CA ALA A 515 2.48 11.93 12.45
C ALA A 515 3.42 11.65 13.63
N ILE A 516 4.68 11.33 13.36
CA ILE A 516 5.72 11.13 14.39
C ILE A 516 5.88 12.39 15.26
N ARG A 517 5.89 13.56 14.64
CA ARG A 517 6.08 14.84 15.33
C ARG A 517 4.87 15.23 16.18
N THR A 518 3.68 15.02 15.66
CA THR A 518 2.42 15.35 16.36
C THR A 518 1.91 14.22 17.23
N LYS A 519 2.59 13.06 17.25
CA LYS A 519 2.14 11.83 17.91
C LYS A 519 0.72 11.43 17.50
N CYS A 520 0.42 11.59 16.22
CA CYS A 520 -0.88 11.26 15.67
C CYS A 520 -0.93 9.76 15.32
N HIS A 521 -1.62 8.97 16.13
CA HIS A 521 -1.87 7.55 15.91
C HIS A 521 -3.14 7.28 15.10
N GLY A 522 -3.78 8.33 14.60
CA GLY A 522 -5.02 8.26 13.84
C GLY A 522 -4.84 7.78 12.41
N TYR A 523 -5.90 7.96 11.62
CA TYR A 523 -5.92 7.66 10.20
C TYR A 523 -4.82 8.42 9.46
N ASN A 524 -4.07 7.71 8.61
CA ASN A 524 -2.96 8.29 7.85
C ASN A 524 -3.02 7.81 6.40
N MET A 525 -3.21 8.72 5.45
CA MET A 525 -3.37 8.40 4.03
C MET A 525 -2.53 9.33 3.15
N THR A 526 -2.06 8.80 2.03
CA THR A 526 -1.36 9.60 1.01
C THR A 526 -1.94 9.29 -0.36
N TYR A 527 -2.38 10.33 -1.06
CA TYR A 527 -2.91 10.27 -2.42
C TYR A 527 -1.84 10.67 -3.43
N SER A 528 -1.69 9.88 -4.49
CA SER A 528 -0.75 10.13 -5.59
C SER A 528 -1.44 9.91 -6.94
N GLN A 529 -2.38 10.82 -7.28
CA GLN A 529 -3.20 10.81 -8.49
C GLN A 529 -2.90 12.04 -9.37
N GLY A 530 -1.63 12.42 -9.48
CA GLY A 530 -1.24 13.60 -10.23
C GLY A 530 -1.98 14.86 -9.74
N LYS A 531 -2.53 15.65 -10.66
CA LYS A 531 -3.25 16.90 -10.35
C LYS A 531 -4.50 16.71 -9.48
N ASP A 532 -5.09 15.55 -9.50
CA ASP A 532 -6.35 15.25 -8.79
C ASP A 532 -6.10 14.78 -7.33
N SER A 533 -4.83 14.68 -6.91
CA SER A 533 -4.45 14.18 -5.58
C SER A 533 -5.07 15.00 -4.43
N LEU A 534 -5.07 16.33 -4.54
CA LEU A 534 -5.64 17.20 -3.52
C LEU A 534 -7.16 17.05 -3.39
N ASP A 535 -7.86 16.90 -4.51
CA ASP A 535 -9.32 16.70 -4.50
C ASP A 535 -9.70 15.40 -3.80
N TRP A 536 -8.95 14.32 -4.06
CA TRP A 536 -9.11 13.06 -3.36
C TRP A 536 -8.85 13.20 -1.85
N ALA A 537 -7.78 13.88 -1.46
CA ALA A 537 -7.45 14.12 -0.05
C ALA A 537 -8.55 14.92 0.68
N LEU A 538 -9.04 15.98 0.06
CA LEU A 538 -10.13 16.81 0.61
C LEU A 538 -11.45 16.04 0.72
N ARG A 539 -11.77 15.22 -0.29
CA ARG A 539 -12.97 14.37 -0.29
C ARG A 539 -12.92 13.35 0.85
N ASP A 540 -11.76 12.73 1.07
CA ASP A 540 -11.57 11.77 2.15
C ASP A 540 -11.62 12.44 3.53
N ALA A 541 -10.97 13.60 3.71
CA ALA A 541 -11.00 14.36 4.95
C ALA A 541 -12.44 14.77 5.34
N ARG A 542 -13.23 15.25 4.36
CA ARG A 542 -14.65 15.54 4.56
C ARG A 542 -15.42 14.31 4.98
N ARG A 543 -15.19 13.18 4.31
CA ARG A 543 -15.83 11.89 4.63
C ARG A 543 -15.56 11.48 6.08
N LEU A 544 -14.33 11.57 6.57
CA LEU A 544 -13.99 11.26 7.96
C LEU A 544 -14.74 12.14 8.95
N ILE A 545 -14.85 13.44 8.68
CA ILE A 545 -15.56 14.39 9.55
C ILE A 545 -17.07 14.16 9.47
N GLU A 546 -17.64 14.04 8.28
CA GLU A 546 -19.08 13.86 8.05
C GLU A 546 -19.61 12.56 8.64
N THR A 547 -18.79 11.51 8.65
CA THR A 547 -19.12 10.22 9.27
C THR A 547 -18.78 10.15 10.76
N GLY A 548 -18.22 11.22 11.34
CA GLY A 548 -17.86 11.29 12.76
C GLY A 548 -16.63 10.46 13.14
N LYS A 549 -15.85 9.98 12.18
CA LYS A 549 -14.61 9.21 12.41
C LYS A 549 -13.44 10.11 12.86
N ALA A 550 -13.47 11.39 12.50
CA ALA A 550 -12.51 12.40 12.94
C ALA A 550 -13.23 13.72 13.25
N LYS A 551 -12.70 14.47 14.20
CA LYS A 551 -13.15 15.85 14.52
C LYS A 551 -12.28 16.87 13.82
N THR A 552 -10.99 16.57 13.69
CA THR A 552 -9.95 17.40 13.08
C THR A 552 -9.11 16.56 12.13
N VAL A 553 -8.93 17.05 10.90
CA VAL A 553 -8.11 16.40 9.88
C VAL A 553 -7.12 17.40 9.34
N LEU A 554 -5.83 17.07 9.42
CA LEU A 554 -4.79 17.82 8.73
C LEU A 554 -4.70 17.28 7.29
N VAL A 555 -4.93 18.14 6.30
CA VAL A 555 -4.76 17.86 4.89
C VAL A 555 -3.56 18.64 4.37
N GLY A 556 -2.62 17.98 3.68
CA GLY A 556 -1.47 18.61 3.07
C GLY A 556 -1.34 18.25 1.58
N TYR A 557 -1.04 19.25 0.74
CA TYR A 557 -0.60 19.04 -0.64
C TYR A 557 0.85 19.51 -0.75
N HIS A 558 1.73 18.60 -1.15
CA HIS A 558 3.17 18.84 -1.11
C HIS A 558 3.84 18.31 -2.36
N ASP A 559 4.51 19.20 -3.10
CA ASP A 559 5.25 18.86 -4.30
C ASP A 559 6.56 19.65 -4.42
N GLU A 560 7.48 19.09 -5.16
CA GLU A 560 8.75 19.73 -5.52
C GLU A 560 9.12 19.41 -6.97
N ALA A 561 9.93 20.25 -7.57
CA ALA A 561 10.53 20.00 -8.86
C ALA A 561 12.04 20.21 -8.80
N THR A 562 12.78 19.24 -9.35
CA THR A 562 14.23 19.36 -9.53
C THR A 562 14.55 20.20 -10.77
N PRO A 563 15.76 20.79 -10.84
CA PRO A 563 16.21 21.48 -12.07
C PRO A 563 16.16 20.59 -13.31
N LEU A 564 16.46 19.29 -13.17
CA LEU A 564 16.41 18.34 -14.29
C LEU A 564 14.97 18.08 -14.74
N PHE A 565 14.04 17.90 -13.81
CA PHE A 565 12.62 17.73 -14.15
C PHE A 565 12.03 18.99 -14.80
N GLN A 566 12.39 20.18 -14.30
CA GLN A 566 11.99 21.45 -14.95
C GLN A 566 12.56 21.58 -16.36
N GLU A 567 13.81 21.12 -16.59
CA GLU A 567 14.41 21.07 -17.92
C GLU A 567 13.63 20.13 -18.86
N PHE A 568 13.24 18.93 -18.37
CA PHE A 568 12.40 18.02 -19.14
C PHE A 568 11.05 18.65 -19.50
N CYS A 569 10.39 19.29 -18.54
CA CYS A 569 9.14 20.02 -18.80
C CYS A 569 9.32 21.12 -19.87
N ARG A 570 10.40 21.90 -19.79
CA ARG A 570 10.72 22.95 -20.77
C ARG A 570 10.92 22.37 -22.18
N ARG A 571 11.70 21.29 -22.31
CA ARG A 571 11.93 20.60 -23.59
C ARG A 571 10.65 20.00 -24.18
N MET A 572 9.72 19.55 -23.33
CA MET A 572 8.40 19.08 -23.76
C MET A 572 7.38 20.20 -24.02
N GLY A 573 7.74 21.47 -23.79
CA GLY A 573 6.79 22.59 -23.91
C GLY A 573 5.68 22.61 -22.84
N LYS A 574 5.94 22.00 -21.67
CA LYS A 574 4.99 21.95 -20.56
C LYS A 574 5.18 23.11 -19.57
N PRO A 575 4.15 23.47 -18.80
CA PRO A 575 4.28 24.42 -17.70
C PRO A 575 5.37 23.97 -16.73
N LEU A 576 6.18 24.93 -16.24
CA LEU A 576 7.22 24.62 -15.28
C LEU A 576 6.62 24.48 -13.88
N PRO A 577 6.81 23.34 -13.20
CA PRO A 577 6.37 23.19 -11.82
C PRO A 577 7.24 24.04 -10.89
N GLN A 578 6.69 24.41 -9.75
CA GLN A 578 7.42 25.15 -8.70
C GLN A 578 8.55 24.30 -8.10
N GLU A 579 9.65 24.97 -7.70
CA GLU A 579 10.77 24.27 -7.06
C GLU A 579 10.35 23.61 -5.74
N VAL A 580 9.47 24.26 -4.99
CA VAL A 580 8.86 23.72 -3.78
C VAL A 580 7.48 24.34 -3.61
N TYR A 581 6.51 23.51 -3.28
CA TYR A 581 5.16 23.95 -2.93
C TYR A 581 4.60 23.05 -1.83
N SER A 582 4.09 23.67 -0.78
CA SER A 582 3.49 22.95 0.33
C SER A 582 2.33 23.75 0.89
N HIS A 583 1.14 23.16 0.83
CA HIS A 583 -0.10 23.77 1.31
C HIS A 583 -0.75 22.83 2.32
N SER A 584 -0.89 23.27 3.55
CA SER A 584 -1.52 22.51 4.63
C SER A 584 -2.73 23.23 5.18
N MET A 585 -3.80 22.46 5.43
CA MET A 585 -5.09 22.91 5.92
C MET A 585 -5.57 22.01 7.05
N VAL A 586 -6.16 22.58 8.08
CA VAL A 586 -6.86 21.83 9.14
C VAL A 586 -8.37 21.95 8.91
N LEU A 587 -9.00 20.83 8.59
CA LEU A 587 -10.45 20.72 8.43
C LEU A 587 -11.07 20.29 9.77
N ARG A 588 -12.21 20.88 10.10
CA ARG A 588 -13.03 20.46 11.25
C ARG A 588 -14.52 20.64 10.97
N LYS A 589 -15.35 20.09 11.85
CA LYS A 589 -16.81 20.32 11.84
C LYS A 589 -17.09 21.82 12.09
N THR A 590 -18.04 22.36 11.32
CA THR A 590 -18.59 23.72 11.51
C THR A 590 -19.42 23.79 12.78
#